data_aa10750009c601084f4c20e875ef8559
#
_entry.id   aa10750009c601084f4c20e875ef8559
#
_cell.length_a   1.000
_cell.length_b   1.000
_cell.length_c   1.000
_cell.angle_alpha   90.00
_cell.angle_beta   90.00
_cell.angle_gamma   90.00
#
_symmetry.space_group_name_H-M   'P 1'
#
loop_
_entity.id
_entity.type
_entity.pdbx_description
1 polymer ?
#
loop_
_entity_poly.entity_id
_entity_poly.type
_entity_poly.pdbx_seq_one_letter_code
_entity_poly.pdbx_strand_id
1 'polypeptide(L)'
;MMPRRAFPLGALCAAALLAAPPVLAQPAYPSKPITIVVGYPPGGSTDLTGRTLGDALSRQLGVPVVIENLGGAGGTIGAQKVASAAPDGYTLLVGANNEVAISKLVTKTVKYELKDFTPLGLIASQPMVLVASTATGVKNLGEFIAKAKAAPGKYSYGSSGVGTALHLAGEMVKERAGVFMTHIPYRGVAPLTSDLVGGNLEYGVFVLSSGLPHIKSGKVVPRATTEARRSPLTPDIPALGEHPQLKGIDIGTWFVLMGPARLPEAVTTRLKTALAEALKSPEFRQKMEASGSTVAAPGTDVQQFLASEVAKYQKIVQFAKIEQ
;
A
#
# COMPACT_ATOMS: atom_id res chain seq x y z
N MET A 1 -80.75 -14.77 51.40
CA MET A 1 -79.35 -14.62 51.88
C MET A 1 -78.49 -15.56 51.07
N MET A 2 -77.77 -15.05 50.07
CA MET A 2 -76.81 -15.82 49.21
C MET A 2 -75.38 -15.37 49.54
N PRO A 3 -74.41 -16.30 49.71
CA PRO A 3 -73.05 -15.92 50.00
C PRO A 3 -72.29 -15.52 48.76
N ARG A 4 -71.62 -14.39 48.85
CA ARG A 4 -70.67 -13.87 47.83
C ARG A 4 -69.41 -14.72 47.83
N ARG A 5 -69.16 -15.39 46.71
CA ARG A 5 -67.83 -16.03 46.42
C ARG A 5 -66.80 -14.99 45.96
N ALA A 6 -65.76 -14.75 46.75
CA ALA A 6 -64.59 -13.98 46.40
C ALA A 6 -63.65 -14.86 45.51
N PHE A 7 -63.33 -14.42 44.31
CA PHE A 7 -62.28 -15.01 43.47
C PHE A 7 -60.92 -14.37 43.82
N PRO A 8 -59.86 -15.13 44.01
CA PRO A 8 -58.53 -14.57 44.24
C PRO A 8 -57.91 -14.07 42.94
N LEU A 9 -57.68 -12.77 42.86
CA LEU A 9 -57.02 -12.04 41.71
C LEU A 9 -55.49 -12.12 41.76
N GLY A 10 -54.88 -13.13 42.36
CA GLY A 10 -53.49 -13.20 42.71
C GLY A 10 -52.58 -14.06 41.79
N ALA A 11 -53.14 -14.79 40.82
CA ALA A 11 -52.38 -15.84 40.14
C ALA A 11 -51.95 -15.54 38.67
N LEU A 12 -52.19 -14.33 38.13
CA LEU A 12 -51.91 -14.03 36.71
C LEU A 12 -50.65 -13.23 36.46
N CYS A 13 -49.95 -12.73 37.48
CA CYS A 13 -48.74 -11.91 37.28
C CYS A 13 -47.41 -12.69 37.26
N ALA A 14 -47.40 -14.00 37.57
CA ALA A 14 -46.16 -14.78 37.68
C ALA A 14 -45.70 -15.47 36.36
N ALA A 15 -46.57 -15.53 35.35
CA ALA A 15 -46.25 -16.26 34.09
C ALA A 15 -45.64 -15.41 32.94
N ALA A 16 -45.55 -14.09 33.12
CA ALA A 16 -45.08 -13.19 32.05
C ALA A 16 -43.55 -12.96 32.02
N LEU A 17 -42.77 -13.49 32.96
CA LEU A 17 -41.32 -13.25 33.10
C LEU A 17 -40.43 -14.31 32.45
N LEU A 18 -40.97 -15.35 31.82
CA LEU A 18 -40.19 -16.48 31.25
C LEU A 18 -40.09 -16.53 29.71
N ALA A 19 -40.61 -15.53 29.02
CA ALA A 19 -40.55 -15.46 27.56
C ALA A 19 -39.62 -14.34 27.02
N ALA A 20 -38.45 -14.16 27.66
CA ALA A 20 -37.41 -13.40 26.99
C ALA A 20 -36.86 -14.30 25.85
N PRO A 21 -36.92 -13.87 24.54
CA PRO A 21 -36.31 -14.64 23.47
C PRO A 21 -34.82 -14.78 23.78
N PRO A 22 -34.22 -15.95 23.51
CA PRO A 22 -32.78 -16.09 23.64
C PRO A 22 -32.14 -15.03 22.78
N VAL A 23 -31.39 -14.10 23.37
CA VAL A 23 -30.49 -13.20 22.68
C VAL A 23 -29.45 -14.13 22.07
N LEU A 24 -29.61 -14.46 20.79
CA LEU A 24 -28.58 -15.14 20.01
C LEU A 24 -27.39 -14.23 20.04
N ALA A 25 -26.41 -14.54 20.88
CA ALA A 25 -25.16 -13.83 20.90
C ALA A 25 -24.58 -13.88 19.45
N GLN A 26 -24.45 -12.73 18.82
CA GLN A 26 -23.78 -12.68 17.52
C GLN A 26 -22.41 -13.33 17.67
N PRO A 27 -22.03 -14.24 16.75
CA PRO A 27 -20.73 -14.90 16.85
C PRO A 27 -19.64 -13.85 16.92
N ALA A 28 -18.70 -14.05 17.85
CA ALA A 28 -17.60 -13.12 18.05
C ALA A 28 -16.85 -12.90 16.74
N TYR A 29 -16.60 -11.62 16.39
CA TYR A 29 -15.80 -11.28 15.20
C TYR A 29 -14.34 -11.62 15.41
N PRO A 30 -13.64 -12.22 14.41
CA PRO A 30 -14.16 -12.80 13.17
C PRO A 30 -14.61 -14.26 13.34
N SER A 31 -15.66 -14.66 12.62
CA SER A 31 -16.20 -16.04 12.61
C SER A 31 -16.11 -16.75 11.26
N LYS A 32 -15.62 -16.05 10.22
CA LYS A 32 -15.44 -16.56 8.85
C LYS A 32 -14.16 -15.98 8.23
N PRO A 33 -13.67 -16.52 7.10
CA PRO A 33 -12.50 -15.98 6.42
C PRO A 33 -12.62 -14.49 6.11
N ILE A 34 -11.47 -13.78 6.21
CA ILE A 34 -11.33 -12.38 5.83
C ILE A 34 -10.65 -12.30 4.47
N THR A 35 -11.15 -11.45 3.57
CA THR A 35 -10.52 -11.16 2.29
C THR A 35 -9.75 -9.86 2.38
N ILE A 36 -8.46 -9.90 2.04
CA ILE A 36 -7.65 -8.70 1.80
C ILE A 36 -7.54 -8.48 0.30
N VAL A 37 -8.09 -7.39 -0.17
CA VAL A 37 -7.97 -6.95 -1.55
C VAL A 37 -6.63 -6.24 -1.73
N VAL A 38 -5.91 -6.61 -2.80
CA VAL A 38 -4.68 -5.98 -3.27
C VAL A 38 -4.94 -5.43 -4.66
N GLY A 39 -4.82 -4.12 -4.86
CA GLY A 39 -5.14 -3.41 -6.11
C GLY A 39 -4.15 -3.65 -7.26
N TYR A 40 -3.30 -4.68 -7.17
CA TYR A 40 -2.21 -4.97 -8.13
C TYR A 40 -2.13 -6.46 -8.47
N PRO A 41 -1.54 -6.80 -9.65
CA PRO A 41 -1.26 -8.18 -9.98
C PRO A 41 -0.34 -8.86 -8.95
N PRO A 42 -0.39 -10.21 -8.86
CA PRO A 42 0.51 -10.97 -7.99
C PRO A 42 1.99 -10.71 -8.31
N GLY A 43 2.85 -10.84 -7.28
CA GLY A 43 4.31 -10.73 -7.39
C GLY A 43 4.88 -9.32 -7.22
N GLY A 44 4.00 -8.28 -7.09
CA GLY A 44 4.45 -6.91 -6.77
C GLY A 44 4.63 -6.68 -5.27
N SER A 45 5.14 -5.50 -4.93
CA SER A 45 5.40 -5.09 -3.53
C SER A 45 4.15 -5.13 -2.64
N THR A 46 3.02 -4.66 -3.17
CA THR A 46 1.74 -4.65 -2.44
C THR A 46 1.22 -6.08 -2.21
N ASP A 47 1.39 -6.97 -3.20
CA ASP A 47 1.02 -8.38 -3.08
C ASP A 47 1.89 -9.10 -2.04
N LEU A 48 3.21 -8.88 -2.08
CA LEU A 48 4.13 -9.40 -1.06
C LEU A 48 3.73 -8.95 0.34
N THR A 49 3.45 -7.64 0.51
CA THR A 49 3.01 -7.08 1.79
C THR A 49 1.67 -7.68 2.22
N GLY A 50 0.71 -7.78 1.30
CA GLY A 50 -0.61 -8.38 1.57
C GLY A 50 -0.53 -9.83 2.03
N ARG A 51 0.27 -10.67 1.34
CA ARG A 51 0.45 -12.08 1.72
C ARG A 51 1.17 -12.24 3.06
N THR A 52 2.27 -11.49 3.25
CA THR A 52 3.02 -11.54 4.51
C THR A 52 2.16 -11.08 5.70
N LEU A 53 1.36 -10.03 5.51
CA LEU A 53 0.40 -9.57 6.53
C LEU A 53 -0.75 -10.56 6.72
N GLY A 54 -1.31 -11.11 5.63
CA GLY A 54 -2.39 -12.10 5.67
C GLY A 54 -2.05 -13.32 6.50
N ASP A 55 -0.84 -13.87 6.31
CA ASP A 55 -0.31 -14.98 7.10
C ASP A 55 -0.24 -14.61 8.61
N ALA A 56 0.26 -13.41 8.91
CA ALA A 56 0.38 -12.95 10.29
C ALA A 56 -1.00 -12.69 10.93
N LEU A 57 -1.92 -12.04 10.22
CA LEU A 57 -3.28 -11.77 10.70
C LEU A 57 -4.08 -13.05 10.88
N SER A 58 -3.92 -14.05 10.00
CA SER A 58 -4.60 -15.34 10.14
C SER A 58 -4.26 -16.02 11.47
N ARG A 59 -3.00 -15.97 11.89
CA ARG A 59 -2.57 -16.47 13.21
C ARG A 59 -3.16 -15.68 14.37
N GLN A 60 -3.24 -14.35 14.25
CA GLN A 60 -3.75 -13.46 15.30
C GLN A 60 -5.27 -13.52 15.45
N LEU A 61 -5.97 -13.74 14.35
CA LEU A 61 -7.44 -13.70 14.32
C LEU A 61 -8.07 -15.09 14.44
N GLY A 62 -7.30 -16.17 14.19
CA GLY A 62 -7.78 -17.54 14.26
C GLY A 62 -8.70 -17.96 13.11
N VAL A 63 -8.72 -17.17 12.02
CA VAL A 63 -9.48 -17.46 10.79
C VAL A 63 -8.58 -17.31 9.57
N PRO A 64 -8.87 -17.98 8.46
CA PRO A 64 -8.13 -17.78 7.20
C PRO A 64 -8.21 -16.32 6.72
N VAL A 65 -7.08 -15.80 6.25
CA VAL A 65 -7.01 -14.51 5.54
C VAL A 65 -6.61 -14.78 4.09
N VAL A 66 -7.50 -14.47 3.16
CA VAL A 66 -7.35 -14.75 1.74
C VAL A 66 -6.94 -13.47 1.01
N ILE A 67 -5.95 -13.56 0.13
CA ILE A 67 -5.52 -12.44 -0.71
C ILE A 67 -6.23 -12.50 -2.05
N GLU A 68 -6.93 -11.43 -2.38
CA GLU A 68 -7.57 -11.22 -3.70
C GLU A 68 -6.83 -10.11 -4.46
N ASN A 69 -6.19 -10.48 -5.56
CA ASN A 69 -5.55 -9.51 -6.44
C ASN A 69 -6.57 -8.97 -7.44
N LEU A 70 -6.94 -7.70 -7.31
CA LEU A 70 -7.85 -6.99 -8.21
C LEU A 70 -7.14 -5.78 -8.80
N GLY A 71 -6.27 -6.04 -9.77
CA GLY A 71 -5.41 -5.03 -10.39
C GLY A 71 -6.13 -4.17 -11.42
N GLY A 72 -5.59 -2.97 -11.65
CA GLY A 72 -6.01 -2.04 -12.69
C GLY A 72 -6.06 -0.58 -12.23
N ALA A 73 -5.88 0.33 -13.16
CA ALA A 73 -5.93 1.78 -12.96
C ALA A 73 -5.12 2.26 -11.73
N GLY A 74 -3.88 1.78 -11.57
CA GLY A 74 -3.02 2.16 -10.45
C GLY A 74 -3.52 1.73 -9.08
N GLY A 75 -4.32 0.65 -8.98
CA GLY A 75 -4.87 0.12 -7.72
C GLY A 75 -6.30 0.58 -7.41
N THR A 76 -6.82 1.56 -8.15
CA THR A 76 -8.11 2.19 -7.82
C THR A 76 -9.31 1.25 -7.97
N ILE A 77 -9.23 0.21 -8.83
CA ILE A 77 -10.30 -0.78 -8.98
C ILE A 77 -10.45 -1.59 -7.68
N GLY A 78 -9.34 -2.09 -7.12
CA GLY A 78 -9.35 -2.80 -5.84
C GLY A 78 -9.79 -1.91 -4.69
N ALA A 79 -9.30 -0.68 -4.63
CA ALA A 79 -9.70 0.29 -3.61
C ALA A 79 -11.20 0.62 -3.68
N GLN A 80 -11.76 0.82 -4.88
CA GLN A 80 -13.20 1.07 -5.08
C GLN A 80 -14.05 -0.11 -4.58
N LYS A 81 -13.62 -1.35 -4.83
CA LYS A 81 -14.31 -2.53 -4.32
C LYS A 81 -14.44 -2.48 -2.79
N VAL A 82 -13.34 -2.16 -2.10
CA VAL A 82 -13.35 -2.10 -0.62
C VAL A 82 -14.14 -0.89 -0.12
N ALA A 83 -14.00 0.28 -0.74
CA ALA A 83 -14.79 1.47 -0.39
C ALA A 83 -16.32 1.21 -0.44
N SER A 84 -16.75 0.32 -1.34
CA SER A 84 -18.17 -0.02 -1.53
C SER A 84 -18.58 -1.31 -0.80
N ALA A 85 -17.69 -1.95 -0.06
CA ALA A 85 -17.97 -3.20 0.65
C ALA A 85 -18.82 -2.96 1.91
N ALA A 86 -19.47 -4.02 2.40
CA ALA A 86 -20.18 -4.00 3.68
C ALA A 86 -19.20 -3.67 4.82
N PRO A 87 -19.56 -2.79 5.77
CA PRO A 87 -18.69 -2.41 6.87
C PRO A 87 -18.69 -3.45 8.00
N ASP A 88 -18.46 -4.71 7.67
CA ASP A 88 -18.48 -5.86 8.59
C ASP A 88 -17.08 -6.38 8.94
N GLY A 89 -16.01 -5.81 8.34
CA GLY A 89 -14.63 -6.18 8.60
C GLY A 89 -14.13 -7.41 7.85
N TYR A 90 -14.91 -8.02 6.96
CA TYR A 90 -14.50 -9.21 6.20
C TYR A 90 -13.92 -8.89 4.82
N THR A 91 -13.99 -7.64 4.37
CA THR A 91 -13.32 -7.17 3.15
C THR A 91 -12.45 -5.99 3.51
N LEU A 92 -11.13 -6.16 3.41
CA LEU A 92 -10.13 -5.17 3.77
C LEU A 92 -9.27 -4.84 2.55
N LEU A 93 -8.58 -3.70 2.59
CA LEU A 93 -7.62 -3.26 1.59
C LEU A 93 -6.21 -3.25 2.20
N VAL A 94 -5.27 -3.91 1.57
CA VAL A 94 -3.86 -3.51 1.68
C VAL A 94 -3.63 -2.50 0.57
N GLY A 95 -3.70 -1.23 0.96
CA GLY A 95 -3.55 -0.10 0.06
C GLY A 95 -2.14 0.45 0.04
N ALA A 96 -1.74 1.01 -1.10
CA ALA A 96 -0.51 1.75 -1.26
C ALA A 96 -0.78 3.24 -1.53
N ASN A 97 0.26 4.04 -1.53
CA ASN A 97 0.18 5.48 -1.77
C ASN A 97 -0.53 5.87 -3.07
N ASN A 98 -0.48 5.04 -4.12
CA ASN A 98 -1.12 5.39 -5.39
C ASN A 98 -2.64 5.54 -5.22
N GLU A 99 -3.33 4.43 -4.88
CA GLU A 99 -4.80 4.42 -4.79
C GLU A 99 -5.33 5.17 -3.57
N VAL A 100 -4.51 5.30 -2.52
CA VAL A 100 -4.95 5.95 -1.26
C VAL A 100 -4.73 7.46 -1.29
N ALA A 101 -3.62 7.96 -1.86
CA ALA A 101 -3.25 9.36 -1.78
C ALA A 101 -3.07 10.05 -3.15
N ILE A 102 -2.57 9.35 -4.18
CA ILE A 102 -2.15 10.00 -5.43
C ILE A 102 -3.26 10.01 -6.47
N SER A 103 -3.95 8.87 -6.68
CA SER A 103 -4.88 8.70 -7.81
C SER A 103 -5.97 9.76 -7.87
N LYS A 104 -6.51 10.19 -6.72
CA LYS A 104 -7.50 11.26 -6.67
C LYS A 104 -6.96 12.63 -7.09
N LEU A 105 -5.65 12.84 -6.95
CA LEU A 105 -4.98 14.09 -7.33
C LEU A 105 -4.72 14.19 -8.83
N VAL A 106 -4.54 13.03 -9.50
CA VAL A 106 -4.11 12.97 -10.91
C VAL A 106 -5.22 12.45 -11.85
N THR A 107 -6.30 11.87 -11.32
CA THR A 107 -7.34 11.22 -12.13
C THR A 107 -8.74 11.60 -11.66
N LYS A 108 -9.47 12.31 -12.49
CA LYS A 108 -10.85 12.80 -12.19
C LYS A 108 -11.88 11.66 -12.10
N THR A 109 -11.60 10.49 -12.67
CA THR A 109 -12.53 9.34 -12.71
C THR A 109 -12.58 8.53 -11.42
N VAL A 110 -11.68 8.76 -10.46
CA VAL A 110 -11.70 8.10 -9.15
C VAL A 110 -12.91 8.58 -8.33
N LYS A 111 -13.79 7.64 -7.98
CA LYS A 111 -15.09 7.93 -7.36
C LYS A 111 -15.09 7.86 -5.83
N TYR A 112 -14.04 7.33 -5.21
CA TYR A 112 -13.88 7.26 -3.76
C TYR A 112 -12.94 8.34 -3.24
N GLU A 113 -13.01 8.59 -1.95
CA GLU A 113 -12.13 9.49 -1.20
C GLU A 113 -11.59 8.77 0.05
N LEU A 114 -10.58 9.35 0.70
CA LEU A 114 -10.01 8.78 1.92
C LEU A 114 -11.05 8.57 3.04
N LYS A 115 -12.09 9.44 3.11
CA LYS A 115 -13.20 9.32 4.07
C LYS A 115 -14.08 8.07 3.87
N ASP A 116 -14.02 7.44 2.69
CA ASP A 116 -14.77 6.22 2.38
C ASP A 116 -14.09 4.96 2.94
N PHE A 117 -12.99 5.15 3.67
CA PHE A 117 -12.25 4.10 4.36
C PHE A 117 -12.13 4.36 5.87
N THR A 118 -11.95 3.29 6.61
CA THR A 118 -11.51 3.29 8.00
C THR A 118 -10.05 2.85 8.04
N PRO A 119 -9.07 3.74 8.26
CA PRO A 119 -7.66 3.35 8.41
C PRO A 119 -7.46 2.51 9.68
N LEU A 120 -6.87 1.33 9.52
CA LEU A 120 -6.61 0.39 10.61
C LEU A 120 -5.17 0.50 11.13
N GLY A 121 -4.20 0.77 10.24
CA GLY A 121 -2.82 1.06 10.63
C GLY A 121 -1.86 1.03 9.45
N LEU A 122 -0.73 1.71 9.63
CA LEU A 122 0.40 1.65 8.72
C LEU A 122 1.08 0.28 8.88
N ILE A 123 1.44 -0.36 7.77
CA ILE A 123 2.07 -1.68 7.76
C ILE A 123 3.58 -1.53 7.65
N ALA A 124 4.03 -0.87 6.61
CA ALA A 124 5.44 -0.67 6.29
C ALA A 124 5.61 0.47 5.29
N SER A 125 6.85 0.95 5.19
CA SER A 125 7.30 1.85 4.12
C SER A 125 8.57 1.28 3.50
N GLN A 126 8.85 1.68 2.26
CA GLN A 126 10.08 1.34 1.57
C GLN A 126 10.40 2.37 0.50
N PRO A 127 11.69 2.53 0.15
CA PRO A 127 12.08 3.39 -0.95
C PRO A 127 11.66 2.78 -2.29
N MET A 128 11.65 3.62 -3.29
CA MET A 128 11.76 3.18 -4.67
C MET A 128 13.23 3.16 -5.08
N VAL A 129 13.56 2.51 -6.17
CA VAL A 129 14.92 2.42 -6.70
C VAL A 129 14.91 2.72 -8.20
N LEU A 130 15.75 3.65 -8.60
CA LEU A 130 16.10 3.89 -10.01
C LEU A 130 17.10 2.81 -10.43
N VAL A 131 16.78 2.08 -11.48
CA VAL A 131 17.63 1.03 -12.03
C VAL A 131 17.95 1.31 -13.50
N ALA A 132 19.04 0.73 -13.96
CA ALA A 132 19.44 0.72 -15.37
C ALA A 132 19.48 -0.70 -15.89
N SER A 133 19.13 -0.89 -17.17
CA SER A 133 19.48 -2.09 -17.91
C SER A 133 21.02 -2.25 -17.96
N THR A 134 21.50 -3.48 -17.86
CA THR A 134 22.93 -3.79 -18.01
C THR A 134 23.50 -3.33 -19.35
N ALA A 135 22.66 -3.30 -20.40
CA ALA A 135 23.02 -2.84 -21.74
C ALA A 135 23.43 -1.35 -21.80
N THR A 136 23.03 -0.53 -20.82
CA THR A 136 23.38 0.91 -20.80
C THR A 136 24.87 1.16 -20.55
N GLY A 137 25.57 0.23 -19.91
CA GLY A 137 26.95 0.37 -19.47
C GLY A 137 27.19 1.50 -18.46
N VAL A 138 26.13 2.12 -17.91
CA VAL A 138 26.20 3.19 -16.90
C VAL A 138 26.63 2.58 -15.57
N LYS A 139 27.62 3.16 -14.90
CA LYS A 139 28.19 2.61 -13.66
C LYS A 139 27.63 3.23 -12.39
N ASN A 140 27.27 4.51 -12.45
CA ASN A 140 26.81 5.26 -11.28
C ASN A 140 25.78 6.35 -11.66
N LEU A 141 25.21 7.00 -10.64
CA LEU A 141 24.18 8.03 -10.80
C LEU A 141 24.71 9.27 -11.58
N GLY A 142 25.95 9.66 -11.37
CA GLY A 142 26.56 10.79 -12.09
C GLY A 142 26.72 10.51 -13.60
N GLU A 143 27.16 9.31 -13.97
CA GLU A 143 27.23 8.89 -15.37
C GLU A 143 25.83 8.82 -16.01
N PHE A 144 24.83 8.34 -15.29
CA PHE A 144 23.43 8.38 -15.76
C PHE A 144 23.00 9.80 -16.11
N ILE A 145 23.18 10.75 -15.21
CA ILE A 145 22.80 12.15 -15.42
C ILE A 145 23.59 12.75 -16.59
N ALA A 146 24.90 12.51 -16.66
CA ALA A 146 25.75 13.02 -17.72
C ALA A 146 25.31 12.49 -19.10
N LYS A 147 25.07 11.18 -19.23
CA LYS A 147 24.59 10.57 -20.48
C LYS A 147 23.21 11.08 -20.88
N ALA A 148 22.28 11.19 -19.93
CA ALA A 148 20.93 11.68 -20.21
C ALA A 148 20.94 13.16 -20.66
N LYS A 149 21.82 14.00 -20.09
CA LYS A 149 22.01 15.39 -20.52
C LYS A 149 22.65 15.50 -21.90
N ALA A 150 23.63 14.65 -22.19
CA ALA A 150 24.33 14.68 -23.48
C ALA A 150 23.46 14.25 -24.67
N ALA A 151 22.37 13.52 -24.44
CA ALA A 151 21.48 13.01 -25.46
C ALA A 151 19.99 13.17 -25.06
N PRO A 152 19.45 14.41 -25.07
CA PRO A 152 18.07 14.67 -24.68
C PRO A 152 17.07 13.87 -25.52
N GLY A 153 16.11 13.20 -24.88
CA GLY A 153 15.07 12.41 -25.55
C GLY A 153 15.51 11.05 -26.08
N LYS A 154 16.79 10.71 -26.02
CA LYS A 154 17.32 9.43 -26.50
C LYS A 154 16.92 8.27 -25.59
N TYR A 155 16.86 8.50 -24.30
CA TYR A 155 16.62 7.46 -23.28
C TYR A 155 15.19 7.49 -22.79
N SER A 156 14.72 6.30 -22.41
CA SER A 156 13.40 6.12 -21.82
C SER A 156 13.52 5.56 -20.40
N TYR A 157 12.50 5.81 -19.59
CA TYR A 157 12.34 5.15 -18.30
C TYR A 157 10.94 4.59 -18.14
N GLY A 158 10.84 3.45 -17.47
CA GLY A 158 9.58 2.78 -17.20
C GLY A 158 9.10 2.97 -15.77
N SER A 159 7.78 2.95 -15.61
CA SER A 159 7.10 2.89 -14.32
C SER A 159 5.90 1.96 -14.38
N SER A 160 5.24 1.73 -13.24
CA SER A 160 4.02 0.91 -13.16
C SER A 160 2.74 1.60 -13.67
N GLY A 161 2.86 2.75 -14.33
CA GLY A 161 1.74 3.47 -14.94
C GLY A 161 1.80 4.97 -14.73
N VAL A 162 1.02 5.69 -15.52
CA VAL A 162 0.89 7.15 -15.43
C VAL A 162 0.28 7.54 -14.07
N GLY A 163 0.79 8.60 -13.45
CA GLY A 163 0.29 9.12 -12.17
C GLY A 163 0.64 8.26 -10.95
N THR A 164 1.41 7.16 -11.11
CA THR A 164 1.88 6.36 -9.97
C THR A 164 3.07 7.03 -9.27
N ALA A 165 3.35 6.64 -8.02
CA ALA A 165 4.53 7.12 -7.30
C ALA A 165 5.84 6.85 -8.04
N LEU A 166 5.92 5.73 -8.77
CA LEU A 166 7.09 5.40 -9.60
C LEU A 166 7.25 6.38 -10.77
N HIS A 167 6.14 6.80 -11.41
CA HIS A 167 6.14 7.85 -12.42
C HIS A 167 6.57 9.18 -11.82
N LEU A 168 5.95 9.60 -10.69
CA LEU A 168 6.29 10.84 -9.99
C LEU A 168 7.78 10.89 -9.61
N ALA A 169 8.34 9.79 -9.13
CA ALA A 169 9.77 9.71 -8.79
C ALA A 169 10.66 9.92 -10.03
N GLY A 170 10.31 9.31 -11.15
CA GLY A 170 11.01 9.49 -12.41
C GLY A 170 10.96 10.96 -12.90
N GLU A 171 9.79 11.59 -12.85
CA GLU A 171 9.63 13.00 -13.23
C GLU A 171 10.38 13.94 -12.29
N MET A 172 10.40 13.66 -10.97
CA MET A 172 11.23 14.42 -10.02
C MET A 172 12.72 14.34 -10.35
N VAL A 173 13.21 13.16 -10.74
CA VAL A 173 14.60 12.99 -11.19
C VAL A 173 14.86 13.78 -12.46
N LYS A 174 13.98 13.71 -13.45
CA LYS A 174 14.09 14.47 -14.71
C LYS A 174 14.19 15.98 -14.45
N GLU A 175 13.24 16.50 -13.70
CA GLU A 175 13.16 17.94 -13.40
C GLU A 175 14.38 18.41 -12.62
N ARG A 176 14.74 17.71 -11.54
CA ARG A 176 15.87 18.11 -10.69
C ARG A 176 17.23 17.96 -11.37
N ALA A 177 17.42 16.91 -12.14
CA ALA A 177 18.65 16.70 -12.89
C ALA A 177 18.72 17.56 -14.15
N GLY A 178 17.62 18.13 -14.62
CA GLY A 178 17.55 18.84 -15.93
C GLY A 178 17.82 17.90 -17.09
N VAL A 179 17.22 16.70 -17.08
CA VAL A 179 17.34 15.70 -18.14
C VAL A 179 16.00 15.47 -18.83
N PHE A 180 16.03 15.20 -20.12
CA PHE A 180 14.84 14.86 -20.89
C PHE A 180 14.87 13.38 -21.26
N MET A 181 13.86 12.63 -20.74
CA MET A 181 13.68 11.20 -20.99
C MET A 181 12.20 10.92 -21.25
N THR A 182 11.90 9.95 -22.12
CA THR A 182 10.54 9.52 -22.41
C THR A 182 10.04 8.57 -21.33
N HIS A 183 8.85 8.83 -20.77
CA HIS A 183 8.20 7.91 -19.84
C HIS A 183 7.44 6.81 -20.60
N ILE A 184 7.67 5.55 -20.24
CA ILE A 184 6.96 4.37 -20.75
C ILE A 184 6.15 3.75 -19.62
N PRO A 185 4.80 3.87 -19.64
CA PRO A 185 3.96 3.28 -18.61
C PRO A 185 3.73 1.78 -18.85
N TYR A 186 3.94 0.96 -17.81
CA TYR A 186 3.69 -0.48 -17.84
C TYR A 186 2.49 -0.85 -16.95
N ARG A 187 1.86 -1.99 -17.25
CA ARG A 187 0.77 -2.56 -16.42
C ARG A 187 1.34 -3.43 -15.30
N GLY A 188 2.22 -2.85 -14.45
CA GLY A 188 2.87 -3.53 -13.34
C GLY A 188 4.35 -3.83 -13.57
N VAL A 189 4.97 -4.50 -12.58
CA VAL A 189 6.43 -4.69 -12.53
C VAL A 189 6.93 -5.76 -13.50
N ALA A 190 6.18 -6.82 -13.75
CA ALA A 190 6.65 -7.95 -14.55
C ALA A 190 7.00 -7.56 -16.01
N PRO A 191 6.13 -6.89 -16.80
CA PRO A 191 6.48 -6.47 -18.16
C PRO A 191 7.59 -5.40 -18.16
N LEU A 192 7.62 -4.48 -17.19
CA LEU A 192 8.72 -3.52 -17.04
C LEU A 192 10.07 -4.23 -16.85
N THR A 193 10.10 -5.26 -15.99
CA THR A 193 11.30 -6.05 -15.75
C THR A 193 11.77 -6.76 -17.03
N SER A 194 10.84 -7.36 -17.77
CA SER A 194 11.18 -8.07 -19.01
C SER A 194 11.88 -7.16 -20.01
N ASP A 195 11.38 -5.94 -20.19
CA ASP A 195 11.98 -4.99 -21.13
C ASP A 195 13.34 -4.44 -20.65
N LEU A 196 13.49 -4.19 -19.34
CA LEU A 196 14.79 -3.78 -18.78
C LEU A 196 15.83 -4.88 -18.91
N VAL A 197 15.48 -6.14 -18.61
CA VAL A 197 16.38 -7.29 -18.73
C VAL A 197 16.70 -7.59 -20.20
N GLY A 198 15.71 -7.44 -21.07
CA GLY A 198 15.86 -7.63 -22.53
C GLY A 198 16.63 -6.49 -23.22
N GLY A 199 16.92 -5.38 -22.53
CA GLY A 199 17.58 -4.22 -23.12
C GLY A 199 16.68 -3.36 -24.01
N ASN A 200 15.37 -3.62 -24.00
CA ASN A 200 14.36 -2.83 -24.74
C ASN A 200 14.01 -1.52 -24.05
N LEU A 201 14.42 -1.37 -22.80
CA LEU A 201 14.25 -0.19 -21.97
C LEU A 201 15.55 0.10 -21.23
N GLU A 202 15.99 1.35 -21.20
CA GLU A 202 17.27 1.71 -20.59
C GLU A 202 17.19 1.87 -19.07
N TYR A 203 16.13 2.51 -18.57
CA TYR A 203 15.97 2.82 -17.14
C TYR A 203 14.56 2.47 -16.64
N GLY A 204 14.45 2.27 -15.35
CA GLY A 204 13.15 2.02 -14.72
C GLY A 204 13.16 2.44 -13.27
N VAL A 205 11.97 2.67 -12.74
CA VAL A 205 11.76 2.88 -11.31
C VAL A 205 10.95 1.72 -10.76
N PHE A 206 11.48 1.07 -9.74
CA PHE A 206 10.81 -0.01 -8.99
C PHE A 206 10.51 0.43 -7.56
N VAL A 207 9.51 -0.19 -6.94
CA VAL A 207 9.51 -0.30 -5.49
C VAL A 207 10.64 -1.26 -5.09
N LEU A 208 11.42 -0.95 -4.07
CA LEU A 208 12.66 -1.68 -3.77
C LEU A 208 12.46 -3.20 -3.64
N SER A 209 11.41 -3.64 -2.95
CA SER A 209 11.12 -5.08 -2.79
C SER A 209 10.87 -5.81 -4.11
N SER A 210 10.28 -5.14 -5.09
CA SER A 210 10.08 -5.71 -6.43
C SER A 210 11.37 -5.71 -7.26
N GLY A 211 12.23 -4.71 -7.07
CA GLY A 211 13.50 -4.58 -7.79
C GLY A 211 14.62 -5.45 -7.22
N LEU A 212 14.62 -5.67 -5.90
CA LEU A 212 15.74 -6.28 -5.18
C LEU A 212 16.16 -7.68 -5.67
N PRO A 213 15.23 -8.61 -6.01
CA PRO A 213 15.61 -9.90 -6.59
C PRO A 213 16.37 -9.78 -7.93
N HIS A 214 15.98 -8.81 -8.76
CA HIS A 214 16.62 -8.56 -10.07
C HIS A 214 17.96 -7.86 -9.91
N ILE A 215 18.09 -7.00 -8.91
CA ILE A 215 19.37 -6.35 -8.54
C ILE A 215 20.34 -7.42 -8.00
N LYS A 216 19.90 -8.25 -7.05
CA LYS A 216 20.74 -9.31 -6.46
C LYS A 216 21.20 -10.36 -7.48
N SER A 217 20.36 -10.63 -8.49
CA SER A 217 20.73 -11.55 -9.59
C SER A 217 21.53 -10.89 -10.71
N GLY A 218 21.85 -9.60 -10.60
CA GLY A 218 22.61 -8.86 -11.62
C GLY A 218 21.85 -8.58 -12.92
N LYS A 219 20.55 -8.85 -12.97
CA LYS A 219 19.72 -8.62 -14.18
C LYS A 219 19.48 -7.15 -14.48
N VAL A 220 19.44 -6.31 -13.44
CA VAL A 220 19.39 -4.85 -13.54
C VAL A 220 20.38 -4.24 -12.56
N VAL A 221 20.82 -3.02 -12.80
CA VAL A 221 21.84 -2.35 -11.98
C VAL A 221 21.20 -1.17 -11.25
N PRO A 222 21.22 -1.13 -9.91
CA PRO A 222 20.66 -0.02 -9.16
C PRO A 222 21.52 1.25 -9.36
N ARG A 223 20.84 2.40 -9.50
CA ARG A 223 21.52 3.70 -9.59
C ARG A 223 21.41 4.47 -8.30
N ALA A 224 20.21 4.53 -7.72
CA ALA A 224 19.99 5.11 -6.39
C ALA A 224 18.60 4.72 -5.86
N THR A 225 18.41 4.72 -4.54
CA THR A 225 17.10 4.77 -3.90
C THR A 225 16.55 6.20 -3.94
N THR A 226 15.23 6.34 -3.88
CA THR A 226 14.54 7.65 -3.96
C THR A 226 14.46 8.37 -2.60
N GLU A 227 15.35 8.06 -1.70
CA GLU A 227 15.44 8.64 -0.36
C GLU A 227 16.39 9.84 -0.30
N ALA A 228 16.21 10.68 0.73
CA ALA A 228 17.13 11.77 1.04
C ALA A 228 18.49 11.26 1.53
N ARG A 229 18.51 10.11 2.19
CA ARG A 229 19.70 9.45 2.78
C ARG A 229 19.68 7.97 2.48
N ARG A 230 20.87 7.36 2.48
CA ARG A 230 21.05 5.93 2.23
C ARG A 230 20.36 5.08 3.31
N SER A 231 19.62 4.09 2.85
CA SER A 231 18.94 3.14 3.73
C SER A 231 19.94 2.19 4.40
N PRO A 232 19.83 1.95 5.70
CA PRO A 232 20.64 0.92 6.39
C PRO A 232 20.29 -0.50 5.92
N LEU A 233 19.10 -0.71 5.32
CA LEU A 233 18.68 -2.01 4.78
C LEU A 233 19.33 -2.32 3.43
N THR A 234 19.83 -1.30 2.73
CA THR A 234 20.50 -1.42 1.43
C THR A 234 21.70 -0.49 1.35
N PRO A 235 22.74 -0.69 2.20
CA PRO A 235 23.85 0.22 2.35
C PRO A 235 24.70 0.37 1.07
N ASP A 236 24.64 -0.59 0.16
CA ASP A 236 25.38 -0.60 -1.09
C ASP A 236 24.70 0.23 -2.19
N ILE A 237 23.43 0.61 -2.01
CA ILE A 237 22.69 1.44 -2.98
C ILE A 237 22.69 2.89 -2.51
N PRO A 238 23.27 3.85 -3.26
CA PRO A 238 23.26 5.24 -2.87
C PRO A 238 21.85 5.82 -2.87
N ALA A 239 21.59 6.89 -2.13
CA ALA A 239 20.35 7.65 -2.18
C ALA A 239 20.43 8.79 -3.20
N LEU A 240 19.32 9.13 -3.85
CA LEU A 240 19.24 10.29 -4.75
C LEU A 240 19.66 11.58 -4.04
N GLY A 241 19.29 11.74 -2.77
CA GLY A 241 19.63 12.91 -1.96
C GLY A 241 21.12 13.10 -1.68
N GLU A 242 21.98 12.08 -1.90
CA GLU A 242 23.43 12.19 -1.83
C GLU A 242 24.01 12.97 -3.02
N HIS A 243 23.30 13.02 -4.16
CA HIS A 243 23.76 13.76 -5.34
C HIS A 243 23.37 15.24 -5.24
N PRO A 244 24.30 16.21 -5.44
CA PRO A 244 24.01 17.64 -5.25
C PRO A 244 22.79 18.17 -6.00
N GLN A 245 22.58 17.74 -7.24
CA GLN A 245 21.45 18.17 -8.07
C GLN A 245 20.12 17.56 -7.67
N LEU A 246 20.11 16.45 -6.90
CA LEU A 246 18.91 15.69 -6.54
C LEU A 246 18.52 15.86 -5.07
N LYS A 247 19.21 16.76 -4.34
CA LYS A 247 18.85 17.10 -2.97
C LYS A 247 17.40 17.51 -2.85
N GLY A 248 16.73 17.00 -1.81
CA GLY A 248 15.32 17.24 -1.54
C GLY A 248 14.36 16.28 -2.23
N ILE A 249 14.85 15.31 -3.01
CA ILE A 249 14.05 14.14 -3.40
C ILE A 249 13.99 13.21 -2.21
N ASP A 250 12.78 12.98 -1.73
CA ASP A 250 12.46 12.02 -0.67
C ASP A 250 11.04 11.52 -0.91
N ILE A 251 10.92 10.49 -1.74
CA ILE A 251 9.66 9.90 -2.14
C ILE A 251 9.75 8.38 -2.01
N GLY A 252 8.85 7.77 -1.24
CA GLY A 252 8.80 6.34 -1.02
C GLY A 252 7.43 5.75 -1.31
N THR A 253 7.31 4.46 -1.12
CA THR A 253 6.05 3.74 -1.09
C THR A 253 5.76 3.32 0.33
N TRP A 254 4.50 3.36 0.71
CA TRP A 254 4.02 2.85 1.98
C TRP A 254 2.77 2.01 1.77
N PHE A 255 2.49 1.16 2.75
CA PHE A 255 1.36 0.24 2.74
C PHE A 255 0.56 0.40 4.01
N VAL A 256 -0.76 0.44 3.86
CA VAL A 256 -1.72 0.65 4.93
C VAL A 256 -2.81 -0.42 4.88
N LEU A 257 -3.22 -0.90 6.05
CA LEU A 257 -4.42 -1.73 6.17
C LEU A 257 -5.62 -0.82 6.39
N MET A 258 -6.66 -1.00 5.58
CA MET A 258 -7.90 -0.21 5.64
C MET A 258 -9.11 -1.12 5.51
N GLY A 259 -10.23 -0.71 6.10
CA GLY A 259 -11.54 -1.28 5.81
C GLY A 259 -12.45 -0.24 5.16
N PRO A 260 -13.67 -0.60 4.75
CA PRO A 260 -14.68 0.36 4.32
C PRO A 260 -15.00 1.34 5.45
N ALA A 261 -15.55 2.51 5.11
CA ALA A 261 -16.00 3.48 6.10
C ALA A 261 -17.03 2.87 7.07
N ARG A 262 -17.08 3.41 8.28
CA ARG A 262 -18.10 3.06 9.30
C ARG A 262 -18.01 1.60 9.80
N LEU A 263 -16.81 1.04 9.85
CA LEU A 263 -16.62 -0.23 10.57
C LEU A 263 -17.08 -0.08 12.02
N PRO A 264 -17.77 -1.08 12.60
CA PRO A 264 -18.12 -1.08 14.01
C PRO A 264 -16.87 -0.98 14.91
N GLU A 265 -16.97 -0.29 16.02
CA GLU A 265 -15.85 -0.04 16.93
C GLU A 265 -15.18 -1.34 17.41
N ALA A 266 -15.98 -2.35 17.78
CA ALA A 266 -15.48 -3.65 18.21
C ALA A 266 -14.65 -4.35 17.11
N VAL A 267 -15.10 -4.28 15.84
CA VAL A 267 -14.38 -4.81 14.68
C VAL A 267 -13.08 -4.04 14.45
N THR A 268 -13.16 -2.71 14.47
CA THR A 268 -12.00 -1.83 14.29
C THR A 268 -10.93 -2.10 15.37
N THR A 269 -11.33 -2.18 16.62
CA THR A 269 -10.43 -2.47 17.75
C THR A 269 -9.79 -3.85 17.60
N ARG A 270 -10.56 -4.88 17.26
CA ARG A 270 -10.04 -6.25 17.05
C ARG A 270 -9.00 -6.31 15.92
N LEU A 271 -9.29 -5.64 14.79
CA LEU A 271 -8.38 -5.59 13.65
C LEU A 271 -7.10 -4.78 13.95
N LYS A 272 -7.22 -3.63 14.62
CA LYS A 272 -6.07 -2.83 15.04
C LYS A 272 -5.15 -3.58 16.00
N THR A 273 -5.74 -4.28 16.97
CA THR A 273 -4.99 -5.13 17.91
C THR A 273 -4.26 -6.24 17.17
N ALA A 274 -4.96 -6.96 16.28
CA ALA A 274 -4.35 -8.04 15.50
C ALA A 274 -3.22 -7.53 14.61
N LEU A 275 -3.39 -6.35 13.98
CA LEU A 275 -2.34 -5.71 13.19
C LEU A 275 -1.13 -5.36 14.08
N ALA A 276 -1.35 -4.72 15.23
CA ALA A 276 -0.26 -4.34 16.12
C ALA A 276 0.57 -5.54 16.57
N GLU A 277 -0.07 -6.68 16.87
CA GLU A 277 0.63 -7.91 17.21
C GLU A 277 1.34 -8.54 15.99
N ALA A 278 0.72 -8.49 14.81
CA ALA A 278 1.36 -8.95 13.58
C ALA A 278 2.66 -8.18 13.28
N LEU A 279 2.65 -6.84 13.45
CA LEU A 279 3.83 -5.99 13.23
C LEU A 279 4.97 -6.24 14.23
N LYS A 280 4.69 -6.81 15.40
CA LYS A 280 5.70 -7.21 16.39
C LYS A 280 6.31 -8.58 16.08
N SER A 281 5.64 -9.41 15.26
CA SER A 281 6.09 -10.77 14.95
C SER A 281 7.49 -10.76 14.34
N PRO A 282 8.46 -11.50 14.91
CA PRO A 282 9.81 -11.60 14.33
C PRO A 282 9.80 -12.13 12.90
N GLU A 283 8.94 -13.11 12.59
CA GLU A 283 8.82 -13.68 11.25
C GLU A 283 8.31 -12.63 10.24
N PHE A 284 7.29 -11.85 10.62
CA PHE A 284 6.75 -10.76 9.78
C PHE A 284 7.84 -9.72 9.51
N ARG A 285 8.51 -9.25 10.56
CA ARG A 285 9.59 -8.26 10.45
C ARG A 285 10.72 -8.76 9.56
N GLN A 286 11.20 -9.97 9.79
CA GLN A 286 12.28 -10.56 9.00
C GLN A 286 11.93 -10.62 7.51
N LYS A 287 10.72 -11.05 7.15
CA LYS A 287 10.27 -11.10 5.75
C LYS A 287 10.20 -9.69 5.12
N MET A 288 9.64 -8.72 5.84
CA MET A 288 9.50 -7.35 5.34
C MET A 288 10.86 -6.66 5.22
N GLU A 289 11.73 -6.75 6.23
CA GLU A 289 13.05 -6.14 6.24
C GLU A 289 13.99 -6.77 5.19
N ALA A 290 13.91 -8.09 4.99
CA ALA A 290 14.64 -8.78 3.91
C ALA A 290 14.23 -8.30 2.50
N SER A 291 13.02 -7.76 2.36
CA SER A 291 12.54 -7.13 1.12
C SER A 291 12.94 -5.65 0.98
N GLY A 292 13.64 -5.08 1.96
CA GLY A 292 14.00 -3.66 1.99
C GLY A 292 12.90 -2.75 2.53
N SER A 293 11.92 -3.30 3.25
CA SER A 293 10.84 -2.54 3.88
C SER A 293 11.17 -2.21 5.33
N THR A 294 10.87 -1.01 5.77
CA THR A 294 10.85 -0.63 7.18
C THR A 294 9.46 -0.87 7.73
N VAL A 295 9.32 -1.79 8.69
CA VAL A 295 8.05 -2.09 9.35
C VAL A 295 7.63 -0.93 10.23
N ALA A 296 6.37 -0.54 10.14
CA ALA A 296 5.83 0.55 10.96
C ALA A 296 5.93 0.26 12.46
N ALA A 297 6.15 1.31 13.24
CA ALA A 297 6.10 1.20 14.69
C ALA A 297 4.64 0.93 15.12
N PRO A 298 4.39 -0.02 16.03
CA PRO A 298 3.06 -0.19 16.60
C PRO A 298 2.55 1.11 17.24
N GLY A 299 1.28 1.46 16.98
CA GLY A 299 0.69 2.70 17.50
C GLY A 299 0.97 3.96 16.68
N THR A 300 1.62 3.83 15.51
CA THR A 300 1.73 4.98 14.57
C THR A 300 0.35 5.55 14.28
N ASP A 301 0.18 6.86 14.44
CA ASP A 301 -1.05 7.55 14.07
C ASP A 301 -1.21 7.54 12.54
N VAL A 302 -1.94 6.56 12.06
CA VAL A 302 -2.17 6.36 10.62
C VAL A 302 -2.98 7.50 10.01
N GLN A 303 -3.86 8.17 10.75
CA GLN A 303 -4.65 9.27 10.22
C GLN A 303 -3.77 10.50 9.98
N GLN A 304 -2.96 10.86 10.96
CA GLN A 304 -1.98 11.95 10.82
C GLN A 304 -0.97 11.64 9.70
N PHE A 305 -0.49 10.40 9.63
CA PHE A 305 0.40 9.95 8.56
C PHE A 305 -0.23 10.14 7.19
N LEU A 306 -1.44 9.63 6.96
CA LEU A 306 -2.14 9.74 5.67
C LEU A 306 -2.41 11.19 5.29
N ALA A 307 -2.81 12.04 6.23
CA ALA A 307 -3.02 13.47 5.98
C ALA A 307 -1.72 14.16 5.53
N SER A 308 -0.61 13.86 6.17
CA SER A 308 0.71 14.39 5.80
C SER A 308 1.17 13.92 4.42
N GLU A 309 0.94 12.65 4.09
CA GLU A 309 1.30 12.09 2.78
C GLU A 309 0.43 12.64 1.64
N VAL A 310 -0.88 12.81 1.84
CA VAL A 310 -1.74 13.49 0.86
C VAL A 310 -1.23 14.90 0.58
N ALA A 311 -0.92 15.69 1.61
CA ALA A 311 -0.37 17.05 1.45
C ALA A 311 1.00 17.04 0.74
N LYS A 312 1.85 16.05 1.02
CA LYS A 312 3.13 15.86 0.33
C LYS A 312 2.92 15.55 -1.16
N TYR A 313 2.04 14.59 -1.49
CA TYR A 313 1.78 14.23 -2.89
C TYR A 313 1.08 15.34 -3.67
N GLN A 314 0.25 16.17 -3.06
CA GLN A 314 -0.30 17.38 -3.71
C GLN A 314 0.83 18.28 -4.24
N LYS A 315 1.85 18.54 -3.42
CA LYS A 315 3.01 19.34 -3.83
C LYS A 315 3.82 18.68 -4.94
N ILE A 316 4.01 17.34 -4.86
CA ILE A 316 4.77 16.58 -5.86
C ILE A 316 4.04 16.56 -7.20
N VAL A 317 2.72 16.34 -7.23
CA VAL A 317 1.90 16.34 -8.44
C VAL A 317 1.94 17.71 -9.13
N GLN A 318 1.80 18.80 -8.36
CA GLN A 318 1.93 20.16 -8.86
C GLN A 318 3.32 20.42 -9.46
N PHE A 319 4.38 19.98 -8.79
CA PHE A 319 5.75 20.11 -9.26
C PHE A 319 6.00 19.33 -10.54
N ALA A 320 5.52 18.08 -10.62
CA ALA A 320 5.69 17.20 -11.77
C ALA A 320 4.77 17.55 -12.95
N LYS A 321 3.83 18.49 -12.79
CA LYS A 321 2.85 18.92 -13.81
C LYS A 321 2.09 17.75 -14.44
N ILE A 322 1.76 16.73 -13.63
CA ILE A 322 1.00 15.56 -14.08
C ILE A 322 -0.47 15.81 -13.75
N GLU A 323 -1.24 16.22 -14.75
CA GLU A 323 -2.70 16.30 -14.72
C GLU A 323 -3.25 15.39 -15.83
N GLN A 324 -4.29 14.63 -15.51
CA GLN A 324 -5.11 13.87 -16.47
C GLN A 324 -6.55 14.35 -16.49
#